data_3428a6ce60c45a4f4e71b43eee371237
#
_entry.id   3428a6ce60c45a4f4e71b43eee371237
#
_cell.length_a   1.000
_cell.length_b   1.000
_cell.length_c   1.000
_cell.angle_alpha   90.00
_cell.angle_beta   90.00
_cell.angle_gamma   90.00
#
_symmetry.space_group_name_H-M   'P 1'
#
loop_
_entity.id
_entity.type
_entity.pdbx_description
1 polymer ?
#
loop_
_entity_poly.entity_id
_entity_poly.type
_entity_poly.pdbx_seq_one_letter_code
_entity_poly.pdbx_strand_id
1 'polypeptide(L)'
;IDENSQERITLSFYKYFNLGNPSLFRDHLFISWSKIDVLGRIYVANEGINAQLSVPKENIEKFKKSISEITPLNHIRLNIALEHYSKSFLKLTIKIKEKIVADGLNENTFDVTKIGEHLDAERFNQMLEDKNTICIDMRNHYESEIGFFKGAIKPDVDTFRESLEVIDRELEKNGKEKNYLMYCTGGIRCEKASAYLKHKGIHNVFQLEGGIIEYTRQVNEKDLKNNFLGKNFVFDERRGERISDDVVSNCHQCGNPCDSHINCINESCHLLFIQCEDCREKMNSCCSIECMEIIKLSYEEQKSLRKGKHNSNKIFKKGRSSKLKFKIN
;
A
#
# COMPACT_ATOMS: atom_id res chain seq x y z
N ILE A 1 -18.03 -22.10 -5.39
CA ILE A 1 -18.53 -20.70 -5.27
C ILE A 1 -19.46 -20.73 -4.08
N ASP A 2 -19.05 -20.10 -2.96
CA ASP A 2 -19.88 -19.99 -1.75
C ASP A 2 -21.04 -19.03 -2.08
N GLU A 3 -22.23 -19.55 -2.35
CA GLU A 3 -23.44 -18.79 -2.70
C GLU A 3 -23.96 -17.89 -1.56
N ASN A 4 -23.27 -17.83 -0.43
CA ASN A 4 -23.62 -17.06 0.76
C ASN A 4 -22.60 -15.97 1.13
N SER A 5 -21.70 -15.58 0.22
CA SER A 5 -20.77 -14.51 0.53
C SER A 5 -21.45 -13.15 0.36
N GLN A 6 -21.73 -12.47 1.48
CA GLN A 6 -22.24 -11.09 1.51
C GLN A 6 -21.36 -10.17 0.65
N GLU A 7 -21.98 -9.47 -0.32
CA GLU A 7 -21.27 -8.51 -1.16
C GLU A 7 -20.72 -7.34 -0.30
N ARG A 8 -19.44 -7.07 -0.44
CA ARG A 8 -18.74 -6.05 0.36
C ARG A 8 -18.03 -5.05 -0.53
N ILE A 9 -18.05 -3.79 -0.15
CA ILE A 9 -17.31 -2.70 -0.80
C ILE A 9 -16.00 -2.53 -0.06
N THR A 10 -14.89 -2.75 -0.76
CA THR A 10 -13.54 -2.51 -0.25
C THR A 10 -13.15 -1.07 -0.55
N LEU A 11 -12.63 -0.37 0.46
CA LEU A 11 -12.21 1.03 0.34
C LEU A 11 -11.08 1.38 1.30
N SER A 12 -10.45 2.50 1.05
CA SER A 12 -9.46 3.09 1.95
C SER A 12 -9.62 4.60 2.04
N PHE A 13 -9.18 5.15 3.16
CA PHE A 13 -9.08 6.60 3.35
C PHE A 13 -8.01 6.93 4.40
N TYR A 14 -7.57 8.16 4.41
CA TYR A 14 -6.68 8.69 5.44
C TYR A 14 -6.98 10.17 5.69
N LYS A 15 -6.62 10.63 6.88
CA LYS A 15 -6.67 12.06 7.21
C LYS A 15 -5.60 12.39 8.23
N TYR A 16 -4.79 13.40 7.94
CA TYR A 16 -3.91 14.04 8.90
C TYR A 16 -4.68 15.13 9.65
N PHE A 17 -4.74 15.02 10.97
CA PHE A 17 -5.34 16.01 11.87
C PHE A 17 -4.88 15.73 13.29
N ASN A 18 -4.88 16.75 14.15
CA ASN A 18 -4.53 16.55 15.56
C ASN A 18 -5.67 15.79 16.27
N LEU A 19 -5.38 14.55 16.65
CA LEU A 19 -6.30 13.66 17.37
C LEU A 19 -5.94 13.63 18.85
N GLY A 20 -6.53 14.47 19.67
CA GLY A 20 -6.17 14.63 21.09
C GLY A 20 -6.16 13.35 21.93
N ASN A 21 -7.01 12.35 21.64
CA ASN A 21 -7.05 11.08 22.38
C ASN A 21 -7.26 9.87 21.42
N PRO A 22 -6.17 9.25 20.92
CA PRO A 22 -6.25 8.08 20.04
C PRO A 22 -6.98 6.87 20.64
N SER A 23 -6.92 6.68 21.97
CA SER A 23 -7.57 5.54 22.63
C SER A 23 -9.09 5.67 22.60
N LEU A 24 -9.63 6.81 22.99
CA LEU A 24 -11.07 7.06 22.93
C LEU A 24 -11.59 7.00 21.48
N PHE A 25 -10.82 7.55 20.55
CA PHE A 25 -11.18 7.52 19.15
C PHE A 25 -11.21 6.09 18.58
N ARG A 26 -10.18 5.28 18.87
CA ARG A 26 -10.14 3.86 18.52
C ARG A 26 -11.36 3.12 19.05
N ASP A 27 -11.73 3.31 20.32
CA ASP A 27 -12.85 2.61 20.97
C ASP A 27 -14.18 3.04 20.36
N HIS A 28 -14.36 4.34 20.08
CA HIS A 28 -15.52 4.87 19.39
C HIS A 28 -15.70 4.23 18.00
N LEU A 29 -14.65 4.20 17.20
CA LEU A 29 -14.67 3.59 15.88
C LEU A 29 -14.98 2.09 15.96
N PHE A 30 -14.34 1.37 16.89
CA PHE A 30 -14.54 -0.06 17.05
C PHE A 30 -16.00 -0.38 17.39
N ILE A 31 -16.58 0.31 18.37
CA ILE A 31 -17.98 0.11 18.79
C ILE A 31 -18.95 0.45 17.64
N SER A 32 -18.73 1.57 16.97
CA SER A 32 -19.63 2.04 15.91
C SER A 32 -19.58 1.14 14.67
N TRP A 33 -18.37 0.77 14.25
CA TRP A 33 -18.17 0.05 12.99
C TRP A 33 -18.36 -1.46 13.11
N SER A 34 -18.16 -2.04 14.31
CA SER A 34 -18.53 -3.44 14.55
C SER A 34 -20.02 -3.68 14.40
N LYS A 35 -20.88 -2.70 14.74
CA LYS A 35 -22.35 -2.80 14.62
C LYS A 35 -22.86 -2.85 13.16
N ILE A 36 -22.05 -2.37 12.23
CA ILE A 36 -22.37 -2.35 10.79
C ILE A 36 -21.46 -3.28 10.00
N ASP A 37 -20.81 -4.22 10.69
CA ASP A 37 -19.96 -5.27 10.15
C ASP A 37 -18.83 -4.74 9.25
N VAL A 38 -18.14 -3.68 9.66
CA VAL A 38 -16.90 -3.24 9.04
C VAL A 38 -15.79 -4.20 9.37
N LEU A 39 -15.05 -4.65 8.37
CA LEU A 39 -13.81 -5.42 8.51
C LEU A 39 -12.65 -4.59 7.96
N GLY A 40 -11.46 -4.71 8.55
CA GLY A 40 -10.34 -3.94 8.04
C GLY A 40 -9.17 -3.81 8.98
N ARG A 41 -8.15 -3.10 8.50
CA ARG A 41 -6.95 -2.73 9.25
C ARG A 41 -6.84 -1.22 9.29
N ILE A 42 -6.95 -0.67 10.49
CA ILE A 42 -7.00 0.77 10.73
C ILE A 42 -5.88 1.13 11.70
N TYR A 43 -5.14 2.17 11.38
CA TYR A 43 -4.15 2.77 12.25
C TYR A 43 -4.59 4.16 12.67
N VAL A 44 -4.52 4.41 13.98
CA VAL A 44 -4.86 5.68 14.62
C VAL A 44 -3.63 6.17 15.35
N ALA A 45 -3.30 7.45 15.20
CA ALA A 45 -2.20 8.11 15.90
C ALA A 45 -2.60 9.54 16.28
N ASN A 46 -1.77 10.24 17.03
CA ASN A 46 -2.00 11.67 17.32
C ASN A 46 -2.09 12.52 16.06
N GLU A 47 -1.38 12.13 14.99
CA GLU A 47 -1.37 12.82 13.69
C GLU A 47 -2.56 12.48 12.78
N GLY A 48 -3.46 11.54 13.17
CA GLY A 48 -4.66 11.23 12.37
C GLY A 48 -5.02 9.74 12.27
N ILE A 49 -5.61 9.38 11.12
CA ILE A 49 -6.12 8.04 10.81
C ILE A 49 -5.66 7.56 9.43
N ASN A 50 -5.39 6.25 9.32
CA ASN A 50 -5.17 5.54 8.06
C ASN A 50 -6.00 4.24 8.09
N ALA A 51 -7.00 4.14 7.21
CA ALA A 51 -7.96 3.06 7.18
C ALA A 51 -7.96 2.32 5.84
N GLN A 52 -7.94 0.99 5.92
CA GLN A 52 -8.15 0.07 4.81
C GLN A 52 -9.18 -0.94 5.29
N LEU A 53 -10.35 -1.00 4.64
CA LEU A 53 -11.49 -1.72 5.18
C LEU A 53 -12.46 -2.20 4.10
N SER A 54 -13.37 -3.06 4.48
CA SER A 54 -14.53 -3.45 3.69
C SER A 54 -15.80 -3.31 4.49
N VAL A 55 -16.87 -2.91 3.83
CA VAL A 55 -18.20 -2.69 4.40
C VAL A 55 -19.21 -3.51 3.60
N PRO A 56 -20.18 -4.20 4.24
CA PRO A 56 -21.30 -4.79 3.52
C PRO A 56 -22.00 -3.74 2.65
N LYS A 57 -22.36 -4.11 1.43
CA LYS A 57 -22.96 -3.18 0.47
C LYS A 57 -24.22 -2.49 1.03
N GLU A 58 -25.05 -3.23 1.76
CA GLU A 58 -26.25 -2.72 2.42
C GLU A 58 -25.95 -1.74 3.57
N ASN A 59 -24.74 -1.75 4.12
CA ASN A 59 -24.34 -0.87 5.22
C ASN A 59 -23.48 0.32 4.78
N ILE A 60 -23.19 0.47 3.48
CA ILE A 60 -22.27 1.52 2.99
C ILE A 60 -22.75 2.93 3.32
N GLU A 61 -24.06 3.19 3.22
CA GLU A 61 -24.59 4.51 3.55
C GLU A 61 -24.59 4.81 5.06
N LYS A 62 -24.79 3.77 5.90
CA LYS A 62 -24.60 3.89 7.36
C LYS A 62 -23.16 4.22 7.71
N PHE A 63 -22.22 3.57 7.00
CA PHE A 63 -20.79 3.83 7.16
C PHE A 63 -20.42 5.26 6.76
N LYS A 64 -20.85 5.72 5.58
CA LYS A 64 -20.64 7.12 5.14
C LYS A 64 -21.21 8.14 6.13
N LYS A 65 -22.40 7.87 6.65
CA LYS A 65 -23.01 8.69 7.68
C LYS A 65 -22.16 8.73 8.95
N SER A 66 -21.71 7.58 9.44
CA SER A 66 -20.86 7.49 10.64
C SER A 66 -19.56 8.28 10.50
N ILE A 67 -18.95 8.30 9.30
CA ILE A 67 -17.77 9.13 8.99
C ILE A 67 -18.12 10.62 9.00
N SER A 68 -19.23 11.02 8.38
CA SER A 68 -19.63 12.42 8.28
C SER A 68 -19.97 13.06 9.64
N GLU A 69 -20.37 12.26 10.62
CA GLU A 69 -20.61 12.68 12.01
C GLU A 69 -19.33 12.95 12.79
N ILE A 70 -18.18 12.48 12.30
CA ILE A 70 -16.86 12.73 12.89
C ILE A 70 -16.27 13.98 12.22
N THR A 71 -16.32 15.13 12.89
CA THR A 71 -15.94 16.44 12.33
C THR A 71 -14.64 16.42 11.49
N PRO A 72 -13.50 15.84 11.96
CA PRO A 72 -12.28 15.80 11.14
C PRO A 72 -12.37 14.94 9.89
N LEU A 73 -13.34 14.01 9.82
CA LEU A 73 -13.53 13.08 8.71
C LEU A 73 -14.66 13.49 7.77
N ASN A 74 -15.37 14.58 8.09
CA ASN A 74 -16.43 15.07 7.22
C ASN A 74 -15.86 15.44 5.85
N HIS A 75 -16.57 15.04 4.77
CA HIS A 75 -16.15 15.21 3.36
C HIS A 75 -14.82 14.55 3.00
N ILE A 76 -14.38 13.54 3.75
CA ILE A 76 -13.16 12.79 3.43
C ILE A 76 -13.34 12.02 2.11
N ARG A 77 -12.29 12.01 1.30
CA ARG A 77 -12.23 11.16 0.12
C ARG A 77 -12.20 9.68 0.52
N LEU A 78 -13.08 8.88 -0.05
CA LEU A 78 -13.08 7.43 0.05
C LEU A 78 -12.52 6.84 -1.24
N ASN A 79 -11.34 6.24 -1.19
CA ASN A 79 -10.74 5.52 -2.31
C ASN A 79 -11.37 4.13 -2.39
N ILE A 80 -12.42 4.00 -3.21
CA ILE A 80 -13.11 2.74 -3.42
C ILE A 80 -12.27 1.86 -4.34
N ALA A 81 -12.06 0.60 -3.99
CA ALA A 81 -11.31 -0.36 -4.78
C ALA A 81 -11.91 -0.52 -6.20
N LEU A 82 -11.05 -0.80 -7.17
CA LEU A 82 -11.47 -1.07 -8.55
C LEU A 82 -12.17 -2.42 -8.66
N GLU A 83 -11.69 -3.40 -7.89
CA GLU A 83 -12.26 -4.73 -7.80
C GLU A 83 -12.71 -5.01 -6.36
N HIS A 84 -13.88 -5.63 -6.20
CA HIS A 84 -14.40 -6.01 -4.90
C HIS A 84 -14.19 -7.50 -4.64
N TYR A 85 -13.72 -7.81 -3.45
CA TYR A 85 -13.53 -9.18 -2.99
C TYR A 85 -14.10 -9.33 -1.58
N SER A 86 -15.06 -10.24 -1.41
CA SER A 86 -15.78 -10.44 -0.14
C SER A 86 -14.86 -10.79 1.04
N LYS A 87 -13.71 -11.40 0.76
CA LYS A 87 -12.72 -11.84 1.76
C LYS A 87 -11.48 -10.91 1.82
N SER A 88 -11.57 -9.65 1.36
CA SER A 88 -10.46 -8.68 1.43
C SER A 88 -9.92 -8.52 2.85
N PHE A 89 -10.79 -8.56 3.85
CA PHE A 89 -10.44 -8.54 5.27
C PHE A 89 -11.24 -9.57 6.04
N LEU A 90 -10.62 -10.20 7.07
CA LEU A 90 -11.24 -11.25 7.88
C LEU A 90 -11.76 -10.75 9.23
N LYS A 91 -11.30 -9.60 9.71
CA LYS A 91 -11.71 -9.02 10.99
C LYS A 91 -11.48 -7.52 11.03
N LEU A 92 -12.20 -6.83 11.91
CA LEU A 92 -11.91 -5.44 12.25
C LEU A 92 -10.72 -5.37 13.22
N THR A 93 -9.67 -4.67 12.83
CA THR A 93 -8.49 -4.44 13.65
C THR A 93 -8.15 -2.95 13.65
N ILE A 94 -8.25 -2.29 14.80
CA ILE A 94 -7.88 -0.88 14.97
C ILE A 94 -6.71 -0.81 15.94
N LYS A 95 -5.55 -0.33 15.48
CA LYS A 95 -4.32 -0.24 16.28
C LYS A 95 -3.91 1.22 16.47
N ILE A 96 -3.57 1.54 17.69
CA ILE A 96 -2.91 2.80 18.01
C ILE A 96 -1.43 2.67 17.63
N LYS A 97 -0.91 3.66 16.94
CA LYS A 97 0.47 3.76 16.47
C LYS A 97 1.05 5.12 16.90
N GLU A 98 2.36 5.25 16.89
CA GLU A 98 3.02 6.55 17.04
C GLU A 98 2.70 7.45 15.85
N LYS A 99 2.73 6.90 14.64
CA LYS A 99 2.42 7.58 13.39
C LYS A 99 1.53 6.71 12.49
N ILE A 100 0.67 7.34 11.69
CA ILE A 100 -0.16 6.63 10.70
C ILE A 100 0.65 6.17 9.47
N VAL A 101 1.78 6.84 9.19
CA VAL A 101 2.84 6.40 8.28
C VAL A 101 4.19 6.61 8.98
N ALA A 102 4.93 5.53 9.21
CA ALA A 102 6.23 5.59 9.87
C ALA A 102 7.29 6.17 8.93
N ASP A 103 7.74 7.41 9.20
CA ASP A 103 8.73 8.15 8.43
C ASP A 103 10.14 8.15 9.07
N GLY A 104 10.25 7.69 10.31
CA GLY A 104 11.50 7.64 11.06
C GLY A 104 12.04 8.98 11.53
N LEU A 105 11.31 10.05 11.31
CA LEU A 105 11.68 11.39 11.76
C LEU A 105 11.14 11.65 13.16
N ASN A 106 11.74 12.60 13.88
CA ASN A 106 11.21 13.05 15.15
C ASN A 106 9.87 13.77 14.96
N GLU A 107 9.01 13.75 15.97
CA GLU A 107 7.81 14.57 16.01
C GLU A 107 8.19 16.04 15.82
N ASN A 108 7.38 16.78 15.04
CA ASN A 108 7.58 18.19 14.75
C ASN A 108 8.81 18.56 13.91
N THR A 109 9.45 17.61 13.21
CA THR A 109 10.55 17.95 12.29
C THR A 109 10.07 18.88 11.18
N PHE A 110 8.84 18.70 10.70
CA PHE A 110 8.20 19.53 9.67
C PHE A 110 6.67 19.48 9.78
N ASP A 111 6.04 20.50 9.21
CA ASP A 111 4.57 20.63 9.16
C ASP A 111 4.00 19.76 8.03
N VAL A 112 3.37 18.63 8.36
CA VAL A 112 2.76 17.68 7.41
C VAL A 112 1.56 18.27 6.65
N THR A 113 1.09 19.48 7.00
CA THR A 113 -0.01 20.15 6.30
C THR A 113 0.48 21.01 5.13
N LYS A 114 1.78 21.32 5.08
CA LYS A 114 2.42 22.08 3.99
C LYS A 114 2.82 21.15 2.85
N ILE A 115 1.84 20.63 2.16
CA ILE A 115 1.99 19.60 1.12
C ILE A 115 2.25 20.19 -0.27
N GLY A 116 2.62 19.31 -1.22
CA GLY A 116 2.70 19.62 -2.65
C GLY A 116 1.31 19.80 -3.29
N GLU A 117 1.28 20.35 -4.49
CA GLU A 117 0.06 20.52 -5.26
C GLU A 117 -0.49 19.16 -5.70
N HIS A 118 -1.80 18.93 -5.49
CA HIS A 118 -2.48 17.74 -5.99
C HIS A 118 -2.82 17.89 -7.47
N LEU A 119 -2.51 16.87 -8.24
CA LEU A 119 -2.80 16.79 -9.67
C LEU A 119 -3.80 15.68 -9.96
N ASP A 120 -4.79 15.97 -10.80
CA ASP A 120 -5.64 14.94 -11.40
C ASP A 120 -4.87 14.11 -12.45
N ALA A 121 -5.49 13.06 -12.99
CA ALA A 121 -4.83 12.14 -13.92
C ALA A 121 -4.34 12.83 -15.22
N GLU A 122 -5.08 13.82 -15.72
CA GLU A 122 -4.72 14.54 -16.95
C GLU A 122 -3.45 15.40 -16.73
N ARG A 123 -3.45 16.23 -15.70
CA ARG A 123 -2.28 17.06 -15.37
C ARG A 123 -1.08 16.21 -14.94
N PHE A 124 -1.31 15.10 -14.25
CA PHE A 124 -0.28 14.15 -13.88
C PHE A 124 0.38 13.55 -15.13
N ASN A 125 -0.41 13.13 -16.13
CA ASN A 125 0.10 12.64 -17.41
C ASN A 125 0.91 13.70 -18.17
N GLN A 126 0.47 14.95 -18.19
CA GLN A 126 1.21 16.05 -18.80
C GLN A 126 2.57 16.25 -18.12
N MET A 127 2.61 16.19 -16.79
CA MET A 127 3.85 16.33 -16.04
C MET A 127 4.79 15.13 -16.21
N LEU A 128 4.30 13.92 -16.43
CA LEU A 128 5.15 12.76 -16.75
C LEU A 128 5.89 12.91 -18.08
N GLU A 129 5.34 13.66 -19.02
CA GLU A 129 5.96 13.92 -20.34
C GLU A 129 6.95 15.10 -20.31
N ASP A 130 6.92 15.93 -19.27
CA ASP A 130 7.83 17.06 -19.12
C ASP A 130 9.24 16.61 -18.70
N LYS A 131 10.25 16.89 -19.53
CA LYS A 131 11.67 16.58 -19.28
C LYS A 131 12.25 17.26 -18.03
N ASN A 132 11.60 18.31 -17.52
CA ASN A 132 11.99 18.99 -16.30
C ASN A 132 11.41 18.33 -15.04
N THR A 133 10.62 17.27 -15.19
CA THR A 133 9.95 16.58 -14.11
C THR A 133 10.67 15.29 -13.71
N ILE A 134 10.86 15.12 -12.42
CA ILE A 134 11.36 13.91 -11.76
C ILE A 134 10.16 13.23 -11.08
N CYS A 135 9.72 12.10 -11.62
CA CYS A 135 8.63 11.32 -11.03
C CYS A 135 9.20 10.25 -10.10
N ILE A 136 8.72 10.19 -8.85
CA ILE A 136 9.21 9.25 -7.83
C ILE A 136 8.04 8.43 -7.27
N ASP A 137 8.20 7.12 -7.31
CA ASP A 137 7.27 6.17 -6.66
C ASP A 137 7.53 6.14 -5.16
N MET A 138 6.56 6.57 -4.35
CA MET A 138 6.68 6.58 -2.90
C MET A 138 6.27 5.25 -2.24
N ARG A 139 6.17 4.19 -3.02
CA ARG A 139 5.88 2.84 -2.56
C ARG A 139 7.18 2.07 -2.31
N ASN A 140 7.05 0.95 -1.61
CA ASN A 140 8.16 0.04 -1.38
C ASN A 140 8.45 -0.80 -2.65
N HIS A 141 9.66 -1.36 -2.76
CA HIS A 141 10.11 -2.10 -3.93
C HIS A 141 9.13 -3.20 -4.37
N TYR A 142 8.57 -3.99 -3.43
CA TYR A 142 7.66 -5.09 -3.74
C TYR A 142 6.31 -4.62 -4.30
N GLU A 143 5.93 -3.37 -4.08
CA GLU A 143 4.73 -2.76 -4.67
C GLU A 143 5.01 -2.32 -6.11
N SER A 144 6.15 -1.64 -6.32
CA SER A 144 6.56 -1.17 -7.65
C SER A 144 7.07 -2.29 -8.56
N GLU A 145 7.41 -3.46 -8.01
CA GLU A 145 7.85 -4.62 -8.76
C GLU A 145 6.77 -5.15 -9.72
N ILE A 146 5.50 -5.08 -9.34
CA ILE A 146 4.38 -5.58 -10.17
C ILE A 146 3.67 -4.51 -10.99
N GLY A 147 4.03 -3.24 -10.82
CA GLY A 147 3.48 -2.15 -11.64
C GLY A 147 3.93 -0.77 -11.17
N PHE A 148 4.09 0.14 -12.12
CA PHE A 148 4.62 1.48 -11.92
C PHE A 148 4.29 2.41 -13.08
N PHE A 149 4.38 3.73 -12.90
CA PHE A 149 4.31 4.68 -14.01
C PHE A 149 5.56 4.66 -14.85
N LYS A 150 5.39 4.65 -16.18
CA LYS A 150 6.50 4.66 -17.15
C LYS A 150 7.43 5.86 -16.90
N GLY A 151 8.73 5.58 -16.76
CA GLY A 151 9.74 6.61 -16.52
C GLY A 151 9.90 7.06 -15.06
N ALA A 152 9.08 6.57 -14.13
CA ALA A 152 9.22 6.89 -12.72
C ALA A 152 10.45 6.22 -12.08
N ILE A 153 11.10 6.94 -11.18
CA ILE A 153 12.12 6.38 -10.29
C ILE A 153 11.41 5.45 -9.30
N LYS A 154 11.86 4.21 -9.23
CA LYS A 154 11.38 3.18 -8.31
C LYS A 154 12.42 2.97 -7.22
N PRO A 155 12.26 3.56 -6.02
CA PRO A 155 13.17 3.35 -4.92
C PRO A 155 13.26 1.88 -4.53
N ASP A 156 14.49 1.35 -4.45
CA ASP A 156 14.74 -0.02 -3.98
C ASP A 156 14.78 -0.05 -2.45
N VAL A 157 13.62 0.14 -1.82
CA VAL A 157 13.45 0.30 -0.37
C VAL A 157 12.41 -0.67 0.18
N ASP A 158 12.57 -1.04 1.45
CA ASP A 158 11.62 -1.87 2.20
C ASP A 158 10.60 -1.05 2.99
N THR A 159 10.94 0.21 3.28
CA THR A 159 10.14 1.09 4.14
C THR A 159 10.05 2.51 3.58
N PHE A 160 8.97 3.21 3.93
CA PHE A 160 8.82 4.63 3.58
C PHE A 160 9.93 5.53 4.14
N ARG A 161 10.50 5.18 5.30
CA ARG A 161 11.64 5.89 5.88
C ARG A 161 12.83 5.95 4.91
N GLU A 162 13.17 4.82 4.32
CA GLU A 162 14.27 4.72 3.34
C GLU A 162 13.97 5.50 2.07
N SER A 163 12.69 5.66 1.70
CA SER A 163 12.29 6.49 0.56
C SER A 163 12.67 7.95 0.71
N LEU A 164 12.68 8.49 1.93
CA LEU A 164 13.11 9.88 2.18
C LEU A 164 14.59 10.09 1.87
N GLU A 165 15.44 9.09 2.15
CA GLU A 165 16.86 9.13 1.79
C GLU A 165 17.06 9.08 0.26
N VAL A 166 16.18 8.37 -0.46
CA VAL A 166 16.19 8.37 -1.94
C VAL A 166 15.80 9.75 -2.47
N ILE A 167 14.78 10.38 -1.88
CA ILE A 167 14.40 11.76 -2.22
C ILE A 167 15.58 12.70 -2.05
N ASP A 168 16.32 12.61 -0.94
CA ASP A 168 17.49 13.47 -0.69
C ASP A 168 18.56 13.28 -1.76
N ARG A 169 18.89 12.04 -2.13
CA ARG A 169 19.84 11.75 -3.21
C ARG A 169 19.37 12.29 -4.58
N GLU A 170 18.09 12.15 -4.89
CA GLU A 170 17.56 12.68 -6.15
C GLU A 170 17.56 14.22 -6.15
N LEU A 171 17.34 14.84 -5.00
CA LEU A 171 17.43 16.29 -4.84
C LEU A 171 18.88 16.78 -5.02
N GLU A 172 19.86 16.11 -4.43
CA GLU A 172 21.28 16.42 -4.60
C GLU A 172 21.72 16.30 -6.06
N LYS A 173 21.25 15.27 -6.76
CA LYS A 173 21.60 15.00 -8.15
C LYS A 173 20.95 15.97 -9.14
N ASN A 174 19.69 16.34 -8.93
CA ASN A 174 18.88 17.04 -9.93
C ASN A 174 18.64 18.52 -9.59
N GLY A 175 18.90 18.95 -8.33
CA GLY A 175 18.75 20.32 -7.87
C GLY A 175 17.31 20.72 -7.54
N LYS A 176 17.16 21.96 -7.07
CA LYS A 176 15.89 22.48 -6.55
C LYS A 176 14.92 23.00 -7.61
N GLU A 177 15.43 23.25 -8.83
CA GLU A 177 14.67 23.86 -9.92
C GLU A 177 13.81 22.87 -10.71
N LYS A 178 14.01 21.57 -10.49
CA LYS A 178 13.20 20.51 -11.10
C LYS A 178 11.80 20.43 -10.48
N ASN A 179 10.86 19.94 -11.26
CA ASN A 179 9.55 19.54 -10.76
C ASN A 179 9.65 18.14 -10.11
N TYR A 180 9.27 18.02 -8.85
CA TYR A 180 9.21 16.75 -8.14
C TYR A 180 7.79 16.27 -8.09
N LEU A 181 7.50 15.21 -8.85
CA LEU A 181 6.20 14.59 -8.99
C LEU A 181 6.18 13.27 -8.24
N MET A 182 5.18 13.05 -7.39
CA MET A 182 5.11 11.86 -6.54
C MET A 182 3.78 11.15 -6.65
N TYR A 183 3.82 9.83 -6.48
CA TYR A 183 2.63 9.01 -6.37
C TYR A 183 2.82 7.84 -5.40
N CYS A 184 1.71 7.32 -4.90
CA CYS A 184 1.63 6.04 -4.20
C CYS A 184 0.26 5.41 -4.44
N THR A 185 -0.09 4.35 -3.73
CA THR A 185 -1.36 3.62 -3.92
C THR A 185 -2.59 4.51 -3.72
N GLY A 186 -2.66 5.27 -2.62
CA GLY A 186 -3.83 6.08 -2.25
C GLY A 186 -3.53 7.52 -1.82
N GLY A 187 -2.27 7.99 -1.91
CA GLY A 187 -1.87 9.37 -1.62
C GLY A 187 -1.18 9.61 -0.27
N ILE A 188 -1.41 8.79 0.77
CA ILE A 188 -0.97 9.06 2.15
C ILE A 188 0.53 9.28 2.31
N ARG A 189 1.38 8.50 1.62
CA ARG A 189 2.84 8.64 1.67
C ARG A 189 3.32 9.90 0.98
N CYS A 190 2.61 10.30 -0.10
CA CYS A 190 2.90 11.51 -0.86
C CYS A 190 2.66 12.77 -0.03
N GLU A 191 1.64 12.79 0.83
CA GLU A 191 1.41 13.91 1.76
C GLU A 191 2.67 14.19 2.59
N LYS A 192 3.23 13.16 3.24
CA LYS A 192 4.45 13.31 4.04
C LYS A 192 5.68 13.63 3.20
N ALA A 193 5.86 12.95 2.08
CA ALA A 193 7.02 13.16 1.21
C ALA A 193 7.03 14.57 0.59
N SER A 194 5.87 15.07 0.17
CA SER A 194 5.76 16.43 -0.39
C SER A 194 5.97 17.50 0.68
N ALA A 195 5.43 17.31 1.89
CA ALA A 195 5.67 18.20 3.00
C ALA A 195 7.17 18.21 3.40
N TYR A 196 7.84 17.06 3.37
CA TYR A 196 9.28 16.96 3.59
C TYR A 196 10.09 17.74 2.56
N LEU A 197 9.78 17.63 1.26
CA LEU A 197 10.42 18.43 0.21
C LEU A 197 10.16 19.92 0.38
N LYS A 198 8.93 20.32 0.71
CA LYS A 198 8.60 21.73 1.02
C LYS A 198 9.41 22.26 2.20
N HIS A 199 9.59 21.48 3.25
CA HIS A 199 10.45 21.82 4.39
C HIS A 199 11.92 22.01 3.97
N LYS A 200 12.41 21.25 2.98
CA LYS A 200 13.74 21.42 2.38
C LYS A 200 13.86 22.63 1.45
N GLY A 201 12.80 23.41 1.32
CA GLY A 201 12.76 24.63 0.49
C GLY A 201 12.53 24.38 -0.99
N ILE A 202 11.93 23.22 -1.35
CA ILE A 202 11.53 22.92 -2.72
C ILE A 202 10.11 23.45 -2.94
N HIS A 203 9.92 24.25 -3.97
CA HIS A 203 8.62 24.85 -4.28
C HIS A 203 7.83 24.07 -5.31
N ASN A 204 8.49 23.48 -6.31
CA ASN A 204 7.89 22.74 -7.41
C ASN A 204 7.65 21.27 -6.99
N VAL A 205 6.69 21.05 -6.11
CA VAL A 205 6.36 19.74 -5.56
C VAL A 205 4.90 19.41 -5.87
N PHE A 206 4.69 18.29 -6.54
CA PHE A 206 3.41 17.83 -7.04
C PHE A 206 3.16 16.38 -6.62
N GLN A 207 1.89 16.01 -6.48
CA GLN A 207 1.50 14.66 -6.12
C GLN A 207 0.20 14.24 -6.78
N LEU A 208 0.10 12.95 -7.09
CA LEU A 208 -1.10 12.36 -7.69
C LEU A 208 -2.25 12.35 -6.67
N GLU A 209 -3.32 13.05 -6.98
CA GLU A 209 -4.52 13.12 -6.14
C GLU A 209 -5.20 11.75 -6.01
N GLY A 210 -5.42 11.27 -4.78
CA GLY A 210 -6.04 9.97 -4.52
C GLY A 210 -5.22 8.75 -4.96
N GLY A 211 -3.97 8.96 -5.43
CA GLY A 211 -3.03 7.92 -5.83
C GLY A 211 -3.43 7.14 -7.08
N ILE A 212 -2.81 5.96 -7.27
CA ILE A 212 -3.04 5.09 -8.44
C ILE A 212 -4.51 4.69 -8.57
N ILE A 213 -5.21 4.48 -7.46
CA ILE A 213 -6.63 4.06 -7.46
C ILE A 213 -7.49 5.12 -8.15
N GLU A 214 -7.36 6.38 -7.74
CA GLU A 214 -8.12 7.48 -8.32
C GLU A 214 -7.68 7.81 -9.75
N TYR A 215 -6.36 7.72 -10.03
CA TYR A 215 -5.83 7.85 -11.38
C TYR A 215 -6.50 6.88 -12.35
N THR A 216 -6.58 5.61 -11.98
CA THR A 216 -7.18 4.57 -12.83
C THR A 216 -8.66 4.86 -13.10
N ARG A 217 -9.40 5.32 -12.08
CA ARG A 217 -10.80 5.72 -12.25
C ARG A 217 -10.94 6.86 -13.25
N GLN A 218 -10.15 7.93 -13.09
CA GLN A 218 -10.19 9.09 -13.98
C GLN A 218 -9.76 8.75 -15.41
N VAL A 219 -8.74 7.88 -15.58
CA VAL A 219 -8.31 7.39 -16.89
C VAL A 219 -9.46 6.69 -17.60
N ASN A 220 -10.17 5.79 -16.89
CA ASN A 220 -11.29 5.06 -17.45
C ASN A 220 -12.51 5.95 -17.73
N GLU A 221 -12.84 6.87 -16.84
CA GLU A 221 -13.99 7.77 -16.98
C GLU A 221 -13.80 8.82 -18.09
N LYS A 222 -12.58 9.31 -18.27
CA LYS A 222 -12.26 10.39 -19.21
C LYS A 222 -11.58 9.90 -20.49
N ASP A 223 -11.43 8.58 -20.67
CA ASP A 223 -10.71 7.95 -21.80
C ASP A 223 -9.31 8.54 -22.02
N LEU A 224 -8.56 8.72 -20.92
CA LEU A 224 -7.20 9.24 -20.97
C LEU A 224 -6.19 8.13 -21.28
N LYS A 225 -5.03 8.52 -21.79
CA LYS A 225 -3.89 7.61 -21.95
C LYS A 225 -3.47 7.05 -20.58
N ASN A 226 -3.47 5.73 -20.46
CA ASN A 226 -2.95 5.06 -19.27
C ASN A 226 -1.41 4.96 -19.35
N ASN A 227 -0.71 5.63 -18.46
CA ASN A 227 0.75 5.58 -18.34
C ASN A 227 1.23 4.63 -17.22
N PHE A 228 0.32 3.93 -16.53
CA PHE A 228 0.66 2.94 -15.54
C PHE A 228 0.79 1.55 -16.17
N LEU A 229 1.88 0.85 -15.88
CA LEU A 229 2.17 -0.49 -16.37
C LEU A 229 1.97 -1.51 -15.24
N GLY A 230 1.21 -2.58 -15.51
CA GLY A 230 1.04 -3.72 -14.62
C GLY A 230 -0.07 -3.58 -13.59
N LYS A 231 0.20 -4.03 -12.36
CA LYS A 231 -0.74 -4.06 -11.22
C LYS A 231 -0.41 -3.03 -10.16
N ASN A 232 -1.44 -2.45 -9.56
CA ASN A 232 -1.30 -1.71 -8.31
C ASN A 232 -1.36 -2.68 -7.12
N PHE A 233 -0.29 -2.75 -6.33
CA PHE A 233 -0.29 -3.55 -5.10
C PHE A 233 -1.25 -2.96 -4.07
N VAL A 234 -2.07 -3.82 -3.45
CA VAL A 234 -3.00 -3.45 -2.38
C VAL A 234 -2.74 -4.27 -1.10
N PHE A 235 -3.01 -3.67 0.06
CA PHE A 235 -2.66 -4.24 1.37
C PHE A 235 -3.79 -5.09 1.97
N ASP A 236 -4.49 -5.85 1.13
CA ASP A 236 -5.51 -6.82 1.53
C ASP A 236 -5.27 -8.18 0.87
N GLU A 237 -6.19 -9.13 1.01
CA GLU A 237 -6.02 -10.49 0.49
C GLU A 237 -5.97 -10.58 -1.05
N ARG A 238 -6.35 -9.54 -1.78
CA ARG A 238 -6.21 -9.45 -3.25
C ARG A 238 -4.76 -9.27 -3.68
N ARG A 239 -3.94 -8.58 -2.87
CA ARG A 239 -2.51 -8.23 -3.10
C ARG A 239 -2.19 -7.49 -4.39
N GLY A 240 -3.19 -7.18 -5.21
CA GLY A 240 -3.03 -6.41 -6.43
C GLY A 240 -4.33 -6.20 -7.18
N GLU A 241 -4.43 -5.08 -7.87
CA GLU A 241 -5.50 -4.75 -8.81
C GLU A 241 -4.88 -4.51 -10.19
N ARG A 242 -5.47 -5.10 -11.24
CA ARG A 242 -4.98 -4.94 -12.61
C ARG A 242 -5.29 -3.53 -13.12
N ILE A 243 -4.25 -2.82 -13.59
CA ILE A 243 -4.37 -1.47 -14.14
C ILE A 243 -4.10 -1.47 -15.66
N SER A 244 -3.16 -2.30 -16.11
CA SER A 244 -2.91 -2.54 -17.53
C SER A 244 -2.62 -4.02 -17.79
N ASP A 245 -2.63 -4.44 -19.06
CA ASP A 245 -2.37 -5.83 -19.46
C ASP A 245 -0.88 -6.21 -19.36
N ASP A 246 -0.01 -5.24 -19.08
CA ASP A 246 1.42 -5.50 -18.96
C ASP A 246 1.72 -6.41 -17.76
N VAL A 247 2.66 -7.34 -17.94
CA VAL A 247 3.29 -8.12 -16.87
C VAL A 247 4.74 -7.70 -16.78
N VAL A 248 5.06 -6.85 -15.79
CA VAL A 248 6.36 -6.16 -15.66
C VAL A 248 7.32 -6.85 -14.70
N SER A 249 6.92 -7.99 -14.14
CA SER A 249 7.69 -8.77 -13.16
C SER A 249 7.80 -10.24 -13.55
N ASN A 250 8.58 -10.98 -12.78
CA ASN A 250 8.87 -12.39 -13.01
C ASN A 250 8.68 -13.22 -11.75
N CYS A 251 8.34 -14.49 -11.94
CA CYS A 251 8.29 -15.47 -10.85
C CYS A 251 9.66 -15.57 -10.16
N HIS A 252 9.71 -15.40 -8.85
CA HIS A 252 10.96 -15.45 -8.06
C HIS A 252 11.60 -16.84 -7.98
N GLN A 253 10.94 -17.87 -8.51
CA GLN A 253 11.47 -19.23 -8.51
C GLN A 253 11.93 -19.73 -9.88
N CYS A 254 11.18 -19.44 -10.96
CA CYS A 254 11.52 -19.92 -12.31
C CYS A 254 11.90 -18.80 -13.30
N GLY A 255 11.63 -17.53 -12.99
CA GLY A 255 11.92 -16.40 -13.86
C GLY A 255 10.90 -16.16 -14.97
N ASN A 256 9.85 -16.97 -15.10
CA ASN A 256 8.78 -16.72 -16.08
C ASN A 256 8.01 -15.44 -15.75
N PRO A 257 7.47 -14.72 -16.75
CA PRO A 257 6.62 -13.57 -16.52
C PRO A 257 5.48 -13.87 -15.54
N CYS A 258 5.38 -13.09 -14.48
CA CYS A 258 4.39 -13.28 -13.42
C CYS A 258 4.32 -12.02 -12.53
N ASP A 259 3.10 -11.65 -12.13
CA ASP A 259 2.85 -10.52 -11.23
C ASP A 259 1.93 -10.89 -10.06
N SER A 260 1.90 -12.17 -9.72
CA SER A 260 1.05 -12.69 -8.63
C SER A 260 1.84 -12.83 -7.35
N HIS A 261 1.59 -11.91 -6.39
CA HIS A 261 2.12 -12.00 -5.04
C HIS A 261 1.39 -13.05 -4.22
N ILE A 262 2.15 -13.87 -3.51
CA ILE A 262 1.63 -14.79 -2.49
C ILE A 262 2.47 -14.70 -1.21
N ASN A 263 1.91 -15.12 -0.10
CA ASN A 263 2.67 -15.41 1.10
C ASN A 263 3.03 -16.91 1.13
N CYS A 264 4.27 -17.20 1.51
CA CYS A 264 4.67 -18.58 1.78
C CYS A 264 3.68 -19.21 2.78
N ILE A 265 3.12 -20.38 2.43
CA ILE A 265 2.12 -21.05 3.27
C ILE A 265 2.68 -21.54 4.61
N ASN A 266 3.99 -21.72 4.71
CA ASN A 266 4.65 -21.95 5.98
C ASN A 266 4.50 -20.71 6.88
N GLU A 267 3.60 -20.78 7.86
CA GLU A 267 3.29 -19.67 8.77
C GLU A 267 4.51 -19.14 9.55
N SER A 268 5.53 -19.98 9.78
CA SER A 268 6.77 -19.53 10.43
C SER A 268 7.66 -18.71 9.50
N CYS A 269 7.45 -18.81 8.19
CA CYS A 269 8.16 -18.05 7.15
C CYS A 269 7.36 -16.84 6.70
N HIS A 270 6.14 -17.09 6.19
CA HIS A 270 5.18 -16.10 5.71
C HIS A 270 5.77 -15.04 4.78
N LEU A 271 6.83 -15.40 4.03
CA LEU A 271 7.50 -14.51 3.08
C LEU A 271 6.53 -14.12 1.97
N LEU A 272 6.39 -12.82 1.70
CA LEU A 272 5.71 -12.32 0.51
C LEU A 272 6.66 -12.38 -0.69
N PHE A 273 6.23 -13.04 -1.79
CA PHE A 273 7.04 -13.18 -3.00
C PHE A 273 6.14 -13.40 -4.23
N ILE A 274 6.70 -13.28 -5.43
CA ILE A 274 5.99 -13.50 -6.69
C ILE A 274 6.17 -14.97 -7.11
N GLN A 275 5.06 -15.67 -7.38
CA GLN A 275 5.06 -17.07 -7.78
C GLN A 275 4.03 -17.33 -8.88
N CYS A 276 4.48 -17.91 -10.01
CA CYS A 276 3.58 -18.37 -11.07
C CYS A 276 2.84 -19.66 -10.66
N GLU A 277 1.78 -19.98 -11.37
CA GLU A 277 0.92 -21.12 -11.05
C GLU A 277 1.69 -22.45 -11.06
N ASP A 278 2.53 -22.70 -12.09
CA ASP A 278 3.35 -23.93 -12.16
C ASP A 278 4.28 -24.07 -10.94
N CYS A 279 4.90 -22.98 -10.50
CA CYS A 279 5.73 -23.00 -9.30
C CYS A 279 4.89 -23.16 -8.03
N ARG A 280 3.70 -22.58 -8.01
CA ARG A 280 2.76 -22.70 -6.89
C ARG A 280 2.35 -24.16 -6.65
N GLU A 281 2.02 -24.87 -7.72
CA GLU A 281 1.71 -26.30 -7.64
C GLU A 281 2.93 -27.11 -7.23
N LYS A 282 4.07 -26.96 -7.91
CA LYS A 282 5.32 -27.70 -7.64
C LYS A 282 5.87 -27.49 -6.23
N MET A 283 5.71 -26.30 -5.69
CA MET A 283 6.25 -25.90 -4.40
C MET A 283 5.21 -25.82 -3.29
N ASN A 284 3.97 -26.28 -3.53
CA ASN A 284 2.85 -26.19 -2.58
C ASN A 284 2.75 -24.78 -1.95
N SER A 285 2.80 -23.73 -2.76
CA SER A 285 2.78 -22.34 -2.31
C SER A 285 3.90 -21.97 -1.32
N CYS A 286 5.00 -22.71 -1.27
CA CYS A 286 6.17 -22.46 -0.44
C CYS A 286 7.27 -21.72 -1.21
N CYS A 287 8.01 -20.86 -0.50
CA CYS A 287 9.12 -20.12 -1.07
C CYS A 287 10.40 -20.94 -1.23
N SER A 288 10.52 -22.08 -0.55
CA SER A 288 11.69 -22.96 -0.59
C SER A 288 11.34 -24.40 -0.23
N ILE A 289 12.27 -25.33 -0.54
CA ILE A 289 12.14 -26.76 -0.20
C ILE A 289 12.04 -26.95 1.32
N GLU A 290 12.84 -26.21 2.11
CA GLU A 290 12.77 -26.30 3.57
C GLU A 290 11.38 -25.90 4.10
N CYS A 291 10.74 -24.90 3.48
CA CYS A 291 9.36 -24.56 3.84
C CYS A 291 8.38 -25.67 3.46
N MET A 292 8.59 -26.36 2.32
CA MET A 292 7.79 -27.52 1.94
C MET A 292 7.94 -28.67 2.94
N GLU A 293 9.12 -28.95 3.44
CA GLU A 293 9.31 -29.98 4.45
C GLU A 293 8.62 -29.62 5.78
N ILE A 294 8.68 -28.34 6.18
CA ILE A 294 8.03 -27.88 7.41
C ILE A 294 6.51 -28.04 7.35
N ILE A 295 5.86 -27.77 6.23
CA ILE A 295 4.39 -27.90 6.12
C ILE A 295 3.88 -29.34 6.12
N LYS A 296 4.77 -30.34 5.90
CA LYS A 296 4.45 -31.77 6.02
C LYS A 296 4.38 -32.25 7.47
N LEU A 297 4.98 -31.50 8.40
CA LEU A 297 4.96 -31.81 9.82
C LEU A 297 3.57 -31.60 10.42
N SER A 298 3.27 -32.30 11.53
CA SER A 298 2.05 -32.09 12.27
C SER A 298 1.94 -30.64 12.78
N TYR A 299 0.72 -30.19 13.06
CA TYR A 299 0.49 -28.85 13.60
C TYR A 299 1.28 -28.57 14.89
N GLU A 300 1.37 -29.58 15.79
CA GLU A 300 2.10 -29.45 17.06
C GLU A 300 3.61 -29.32 16.84
N GLU A 301 4.19 -30.06 15.90
CA GLU A 301 5.60 -29.93 15.53
C GLU A 301 5.88 -28.57 14.92
N GLN A 302 5.06 -28.11 13.97
CA GLN A 302 5.17 -26.75 13.41
C GLN A 302 5.08 -25.67 14.49
N LYS A 303 4.16 -25.81 15.44
CA LYS A 303 4.00 -24.91 16.58
C LYS A 303 5.22 -24.92 17.48
N SER A 304 5.79 -26.10 17.75
CA SER A 304 7.04 -26.24 18.51
C SER A 304 8.21 -25.52 17.84
N LEU A 305 8.36 -25.68 16.51
CA LEU A 305 9.40 -25.00 15.72
C LEU A 305 9.25 -23.47 15.74
N ARG A 306 8.05 -22.93 15.96
CA ARG A 306 7.78 -21.49 16.07
C ARG A 306 8.07 -20.92 17.45
N LYS A 307 8.04 -21.76 18.51
CA LYS A 307 8.20 -21.34 19.88
C LYS A 307 9.59 -20.70 20.09
N GLY A 308 9.59 -19.47 20.62
CA GLY A 308 10.83 -18.71 20.88
C GLY A 308 11.48 -18.02 19.68
N LYS A 309 10.91 -18.18 18.47
CA LYS A 309 11.38 -17.45 17.27
C LYS A 309 10.62 -16.15 17.11
N HIS A 310 11.25 -15.01 17.38
CA HIS A 310 10.70 -13.70 17.05
C HIS A 310 10.76 -13.47 15.54
N ASN A 311 9.59 -13.44 14.90
CA ASN A 311 9.48 -13.23 13.44
C ASN A 311 9.63 -11.76 13.00
N SER A 312 9.92 -10.82 13.91
CA SER A 312 9.91 -9.39 13.64
C SER A 312 10.82 -8.95 12.46
N ASN A 313 11.95 -9.60 12.26
CA ASN A 313 12.90 -9.22 11.21
C ASN A 313 12.67 -9.94 9.86
N LYS A 314 11.79 -10.95 9.79
CA LYS A 314 11.55 -11.72 8.57
C LYS A 314 10.40 -11.17 7.71
N ILE A 315 9.45 -10.47 8.34
CA ILE A 315 8.27 -9.92 7.68
C ILE A 315 8.64 -8.87 6.61
N PHE A 316 9.78 -8.20 6.78
CA PHE A 316 10.24 -7.13 5.88
C PHE A 316 11.12 -7.61 4.72
N LYS A 317 11.44 -8.89 4.60
CA LYS A 317 12.30 -9.41 3.51
C LYS A 317 11.62 -9.60 2.15
N LYS A 318 10.35 -9.40 2.07
CA LYS A 318 9.44 -9.34 0.91
C LYS A 318 10.16 -9.52 -0.44
N GLY A 319 10.25 -10.75 -0.94
CA GLY A 319 10.92 -11.08 -2.19
C GLY A 319 12.47 -11.12 -2.16
N ARG A 320 13.12 -10.57 -1.12
CA ARG A 320 14.59 -10.47 -1.00
C ARG A 320 15.24 -11.63 -0.25
N SER A 321 14.58 -12.76 -0.14
CA SER A 321 15.13 -13.93 0.53
C SER A 321 16.20 -14.61 -0.34
N SER A 322 17.32 -15.01 0.28
CA SER A 322 18.34 -15.85 -0.37
C SER A 322 17.82 -17.22 -0.82
N LYS A 323 16.64 -17.62 -0.33
CA LYS A 323 15.97 -18.86 -0.71
C LYS A 323 15.29 -18.81 -2.08
N LEU A 324 15.10 -17.61 -2.65
CA LEU A 324 14.54 -17.42 -3.97
C LEU A 324 15.65 -17.48 -5.02
N LYS A 325 15.40 -18.23 -6.10
CA LYS A 325 16.40 -18.49 -7.16
C LYS A 325 16.58 -17.31 -8.10
N PHE A 326 15.49 -16.64 -8.45
CA PHE A 326 15.50 -15.49 -9.35
C PHE A 326 15.30 -14.22 -8.54
N LYS A 327 16.32 -13.41 -8.47
CA LYS A 327 16.28 -12.05 -7.99
C LYS A 327 16.33 -11.17 -9.22
N ILE A 328 15.36 -10.31 -9.42
CA ILE A 328 15.49 -9.19 -10.34
C ILE A 328 16.36 -8.17 -9.59
N ASN A 329 17.55 -7.92 -10.10
CA ASN A 329 18.44 -6.85 -9.61
C ASN A 329 17.89 -5.50 -10.01
#